data_bcd5d9c822184440fa6323decd8ddbc1
#
_entry.id   bcd5d9c822184440fa6323decd8ddbc1
#
_cell.length_a   1.000
_cell.length_b   1.000
_cell.length_c   1.000
_cell.angle_alpha   90.00
_cell.angle_beta   90.00
_cell.angle_gamma   90.00
#
_symmetry.space_group_name_H-M   'P 1'
#
loop_
_entity.id
_entity.type
_entity.pdbx_description
1 polymer ?
#
loop_
_entity_poly.entity_id
_entity_poly.type
_entity_poly.pdbx_seq_one_letter_code
_entity_poly.pdbx_strand_id
1 'polypeptide(L)'
;MLTLVGKDRPGIVAEVSRVLFDMKGNLGEASMTRLGGNFTIMLMASIPEKINAVEEKLQPVCDKLGLFFHLDEIEAGLHQHVEPDVRISIHGADQAGIVALATDALGAAGLNILNLESDVGGYPESPVYVMHIEGVAGKGFDTLNKALQVLAREKEVVAEMTPIDTMVG
;
A
#
# COMPACT_ATOMS: atom_id res chain seq x y z
N MET A 1 9.80 -11.89 -5.65
CA MET A 1 9.16 -10.56 -5.68
C MET A 1 10.23 -9.49 -5.85
N LEU A 2 9.98 -8.48 -6.68
CA LEU A 2 10.85 -7.31 -6.85
C LEU A 2 10.12 -6.07 -6.36
N THR A 3 10.78 -5.30 -5.48
CA THR A 3 10.33 -3.99 -5.05
C THR A 3 11.30 -2.93 -5.54
N LEU A 4 10.80 -1.85 -6.12
CA LEU A 4 11.60 -0.72 -6.59
C LEU A 4 11.07 0.57 -5.98
N VAL A 5 11.98 1.47 -5.62
CA VAL A 5 11.62 2.80 -5.11
C VAL A 5 12.63 3.85 -5.58
N GLY A 6 12.15 5.04 -5.95
CA GLY A 6 12.98 6.17 -6.35
C GLY A 6 12.18 7.35 -6.85
N LYS A 7 12.87 8.33 -7.46
CA LYS A 7 12.18 9.47 -8.07
C LYS A 7 11.40 9.04 -9.31
N ASP A 8 10.15 9.49 -9.41
CA ASP A 8 9.31 9.21 -10.56
C ASP A 8 9.82 9.90 -11.82
N ARG A 9 9.88 9.12 -12.91
CA ARG A 9 10.20 9.61 -14.25
C ARG A 9 9.70 8.63 -15.33
N PRO A 10 9.43 9.12 -16.55
CA PRO A 10 9.03 8.25 -17.65
C PRO A 10 10.05 7.16 -17.96
N GLY A 11 9.58 5.97 -18.29
CA GLY A 11 10.39 4.87 -18.78
C GLY A 11 10.90 3.88 -17.72
N ILE A 12 10.76 4.16 -16.42
CA ILE A 12 11.23 3.26 -15.35
C ILE A 12 10.68 1.84 -15.53
N VAL A 13 9.37 1.71 -15.63
CA VAL A 13 8.72 0.39 -15.77
C VAL A 13 9.20 -0.32 -17.01
N ALA A 14 9.33 0.40 -18.13
CA ALA A 14 9.77 -0.17 -19.39
C ALA A 14 11.22 -0.69 -19.34
N GLU A 15 12.16 0.09 -18.76
CA GLU A 15 13.56 -0.32 -18.64
C GLU A 15 13.71 -1.53 -17.72
N VAL A 16 13.04 -1.53 -16.57
CA VAL A 16 13.09 -2.66 -15.63
C VAL A 16 12.43 -3.90 -16.20
N SER A 17 11.24 -3.77 -16.80
CA SER A 17 10.56 -4.91 -17.45
C SER A 17 11.39 -5.50 -18.60
N ARG A 18 12.16 -4.69 -19.32
CA ARG A 18 13.05 -5.16 -20.36
C ARG A 18 14.14 -6.08 -19.82
N VAL A 19 14.77 -5.71 -18.69
CA VAL A 19 15.78 -6.56 -18.05
C VAL A 19 15.19 -7.92 -17.67
N LEU A 20 14.02 -7.91 -17.04
CA LEU A 20 13.35 -9.15 -16.64
C LEU A 20 12.93 -10.00 -17.84
N PHE A 21 12.46 -9.37 -18.92
CA PHE A 21 12.13 -10.04 -20.18
C PHE A 21 13.36 -10.69 -20.83
N ASP A 22 14.50 -9.99 -20.89
CA ASP A 22 15.75 -10.50 -21.48
C ASP A 22 16.28 -11.72 -20.68
N MET A 23 15.93 -11.83 -19.40
CA MET A 23 16.17 -12.99 -18.55
C MET A 23 15.10 -14.09 -18.67
N LYS A 24 14.22 -14.00 -19.66
CA LYS A 24 13.08 -14.91 -19.88
C LYS A 24 12.11 -14.95 -18.69
N GLY A 25 12.05 -13.85 -17.93
CA GLY A 25 11.12 -13.69 -16.82
C GLY A 25 9.70 -13.49 -17.34
N ASN A 26 8.75 -14.15 -16.68
CA ASN A 26 7.34 -13.93 -16.87
C ASN A 26 6.83 -13.04 -15.72
N LEU A 27 6.29 -11.87 -16.06
CA LEU A 27 5.74 -10.93 -15.09
C LEU A 27 4.32 -11.35 -14.70
N GLY A 28 4.08 -11.42 -13.41
CA GLY A 28 2.77 -11.69 -12.83
C GLY A 28 2.10 -10.42 -12.32
N GLU A 29 1.59 -10.49 -11.11
CA GLU A 29 0.91 -9.39 -10.45
C GLU A 29 1.89 -8.23 -10.16
N ALA A 30 1.40 -6.99 -10.32
CA ALA A 30 2.18 -5.80 -10.01
C ALA A 30 1.28 -4.70 -9.43
N SER A 31 1.81 -3.99 -8.45
CA SER A 31 1.19 -2.80 -7.88
C SER A 31 2.18 -1.65 -7.88
N MET A 32 1.71 -0.45 -8.27
CA MET A 32 2.53 0.74 -8.38
C MET A 32 1.84 1.92 -7.69
N THR A 33 2.59 2.68 -6.93
CA THR A 33 2.10 3.91 -6.32
C THR A 33 3.08 5.07 -6.53
N ARG A 34 2.56 6.30 -6.46
CA ARG A 34 3.32 7.55 -6.54
C ARG A 34 2.94 8.43 -5.37
N LEU A 35 3.95 8.91 -4.66
CA LEU A 35 3.76 9.79 -3.51
C LEU A 35 4.88 10.83 -3.45
N GLY A 36 4.51 12.12 -3.39
CA GLY A 36 5.46 13.22 -3.24
C GLY A 36 6.55 13.29 -4.32
N GLY A 37 6.23 12.91 -5.58
CA GLY A 37 7.19 12.87 -6.68
C GLY A 37 8.12 11.65 -6.67
N ASN A 38 7.90 10.72 -5.74
CA ASN A 38 8.54 9.41 -5.71
C ASN A 38 7.62 8.34 -6.32
N PHE A 39 8.24 7.26 -6.70
CA PHE A 39 7.63 6.10 -7.32
C PHE A 39 8.00 4.86 -6.52
N THR A 40 7.05 3.96 -6.34
CA THR A 40 7.26 2.62 -5.80
C THR A 40 6.49 1.63 -6.64
N ILE A 41 7.12 0.51 -6.97
CA ILE A 41 6.45 -0.64 -7.58
C ILE A 41 6.86 -1.91 -6.83
N MET A 42 5.89 -2.78 -6.63
CA MET A 42 6.08 -4.17 -6.24
C MET A 42 5.57 -5.03 -7.38
N LEU A 43 6.37 -6.00 -7.81
CA LEU A 43 5.98 -6.91 -8.89
C LEU A 43 6.44 -8.34 -8.61
N MET A 44 5.62 -9.26 -9.05
CA MET A 44 5.90 -10.68 -9.04
C MET A 44 6.49 -11.09 -10.38
N ALA A 45 7.57 -11.84 -10.37
CA ALA A 45 8.16 -12.37 -11.58
C ALA A 45 8.61 -13.82 -11.36
N SER A 46 8.31 -14.67 -12.33
CA SER A 46 8.90 -16.01 -12.40
C SER A 46 10.08 -15.95 -13.36
N ILE A 47 11.29 -16.17 -12.84
CA ILE A 47 12.53 -16.06 -13.60
C ILE A 47 13.29 -17.39 -13.44
N PRO A 48 13.80 -18.01 -14.53
CA PRO A 48 14.49 -19.30 -14.42
C PRO A 48 15.88 -19.19 -13.79
N GLU A 49 16.40 -17.98 -13.61
CA GLU A 49 17.71 -17.68 -13.04
C GLU A 49 17.66 -17.59 -11.51
N LYS A 50 18.81 -17.76 -10.87
CA LYS A 50 18.95 -17.54 -9.43
C LYS A 50 18.87 -16.05 -9.08
N ILE A 51 18.43 -15.76 -7.87
CA ILE A 51 18.23 -14.38 -7.37
C ILE A 51 19.46 -13.49 -7.55
N ASN A 52 20.66 -14.00 -7.30
CA ASN A 52 21.90 -13.25 -7.46
C ASN A 52 22.16 -12.84 -8.93
N ALA A 53 21.82 -13.68 -9.90
CA ALA A 53 21.94 -13.34 -11.31
C ALA A 53 20.93 -12.26 -11.73
N VAL A 54 19.75 -12.26 -11.15
CA VAL A 54 18.74 -11.22 -11.33
C VAL A 54 19.23 -9.89 -10.75
N GLU A 55 19.80 -9.92 -9.55
CA GLU A 55 20.38 -8.76 -8.89
C GLU A 55 21.49 -8.12 -9.72
N GLU A 56 22.47 -8.92 -10.20
CA GLU A 56 23.56 -8.46 -11.04
C GLU A 56 23.08 -7.77 -12.35
N LYS A 57 21.96 -8.21 -12.90
CA LYS A 57 21.39 -7.63 -14.12
C LYS A 57 20.56 -6.37 -13.85
N LEU A 58 19.88 -6.31 -12.72
CA LEU A 58 19.07 -5.15 -12.34
C LEU A 58 19.93 -3.99 -11.83
N GLN A 59 21.01 -4.27 -11.10
CA GLN A 59 21.83 -3.25 -10.45
C GLN A 59 22.25 -2.12 -11.41
N PRO A 60 22.84 -2.38 -12.62
CA PRO A 60 23.26 -1.30 -13.51
C PRO A 60 22.09 -0.42 -14.00
N VAL A 61 20.92 -1.02 -14.20
CA VAL A 61 19.75 -0.28 -14.64
C VAL A 61 19.17 0.54 -13.52
N CYS A 62 19.10 -0.01 -12.31
CA CYS A 62 18.66 0.71 -11.12
C CYS A 62 19.59 1.87 -10.79
N ASP A 63 20.90 1.68 -10.86
CA ASP A 63 21.90 2.74 -10.66
C ASP A 63 21.72 3.89 -11.68
N LYS A 64 21.61 3.56 -12.97
CA LYS A 64 21.34 4.51 -14.06
C LYS A 64 20.05 5.29 -13.80
N LEU A 65 19.02 4.61 -13.29
CA LEU A 65 17.71 5.17 -13.03
C LEU A 65 17.63 5.86 -11.66
N GLY A 66 18.63 5.72 -10.79
CA GLY A 66 18.60 6.24 -9.42
C GLY A 66 17.52 5.58 -8.57
N LEU A 67 17.34 4.26 -8.75
CA LEU A 67 16.37 3.46 -8.03
C LEU A 67 17.07 2.59 -6.99
N PHE A 68 16.41 2.45 -5.85
CA PHE A 68 16.69 1.36 -4.92
C PHE A 68 15.78 0.19 -5.26
N PHE A 69 16.31 -1.02 -5.12
CA PHE A 69 15.51 -2.22 -5.31
C PHE A 69 15.79 -3.26 -4.23
N HIS A 70 14.81 -4.12 -4.03
CA HIS A 70 14.89 -5.28 -3.16
C HIS A 70 14.29 -6.49 -3.85
N LEU A 71 14.96 -7.64 -3.72
CA LEU A 71 14.54 -8.91 -4.27
C LEU A 71 14.27 -9.90 -3.16
N ASP A 72 13.09 -10.50 -3.17
CA ASP A 72 12.74 -11.63 -2.31
C ASP A 72 12.43 -12.86 -3.16
N GLU A 73 13.00 -14.00 -2.78
CA GLU A 73 12.56 -15.28 -3.28
C GLU A 73 11.32 -15.71 -2.49
N ILE A 74 10.20 -15.83 -3.18
CA ILE A 74 8.93 -16.22 -2.56
C ILE A 74 8.45 -17.55 -3.16
N GLU A 75 7.87 -18.39 -2.32
CA GLU A 75 7.19 -19.57 -2.82
C GLU A 75 5.94 -19.16 -3.60
N ALA A 76 5.89 -19.55 -4.87
CA ALA A 76 4.75 -19.26 -5.73
C ALA A 76 3.55 -20.09 -5.28
N GLY A 77 2.60 -19.46 -4.63
CA GLY A 77 1.26 -19.95 -4.38
C GLY A 77 0.24 -19.16 -5.19
N LEU A 78 -0.93 -19.75 -5.44
CA LEU A 78 -2.09 -18.96 -5.87
C LEU A 78 -2.43 -17.99 -4.74
N HIS A 79 -2.07 -16.72 -4.90
CA HIS A 79 -2.50 -15.70 -3.96
C HIS A 79 -4.01 -15.57 -4.00
N GLN A 80 -4.66 -15.92 -2.90
CA GLN A 80 -6.05 -15.53 -2.70
C GLN A 80 -6.04 -14.02 -2.48
N HIS A 81 -6.57 -13.30 -3.44
CA HIS A 81 -6.77 -11.86 -3.30
C HIS A 81 -7.82 -11.65 -2.21
N VAL A 82 -7.38 -11.15 -1.07
CA VAL A 82 -8.31 -10.80 0.02
C VAL A 82 -8.92 -9.45 -0.34
N GLU A 83 -10.23 -9.45 -0.58
CA GLU A 83 -10.96 -8.21 -0.86
C GLU A 83 -11.37 -7.52 0.45
N PRO A 84 -11.29 -6.19 0.52
CA PRO A 84 -11.76 -5.46 1.67
C PRO A 84 -13.29 -5.52 1.78
N ASP A 85 -13.81 -5.71 2.99
CA ASP A 85 -15.24 -5.69 3.30
C ASP A 85 -15.67 -4.37 3.96
N VAL A 86 -14.72 -3.53 4.34
CA VAL A 86 -14.98 -2.26 5.00
C VAL A 86 -14.07 -1.13 4.49
N ARG A 87 -14.67 0.05 4.34
CA ARG A 87 -13.97 1.31 4.13
C ARG A 87 -14.19 2.23 5.32
N ILE A 88 -13.11 2.83 5.82
CA ILE A 88 -13.11 3.80 6.92
C ILE A 88 -12.52 5.10 6.42
N SER A 89 -13.19 6.22 6.69
CA SER A 89 -12.70 7.56 6.43
C SER A 89 -12.55 8.31 7.75
N ILE A 90 -11.38 8.88 7.99
CA ILE A 90 -11.11 9.70 9.18
C ILE A 90 -10.62 11.06 8.70
N HIS A 91 -11.25 12.13 9.17
CA HIS A 91 -10.82 13.49 8.85
C HIS A 91 -10.97 14.43 10.05
N GLY A 92 -10.06 15.39 10.15
CA GLY A 92 -10.05 16.36 11.24
C GLY A 92 -8.83 17.27 11.17
N ALA A 93 -8.58 18.00 12.25
CA ALA A 93 -7.37 18.81 12.34
C ALA A 93 -6.13 17.90 12.24
N ASP A 94 -5.10 18.40 11.56
CA ASP A 94 -3.83 17.67 11.48
C ASP A 94 -3.20 17.56 12.87
N GLN A 95 -3.05 16.35 13.37
CA GLN A 95 -2.53 16.05 14.71
C GLN A 95 -1.43 14.99 14.60
N ALA A 96 -0.30 15.28 15.25
CA ALA A 96 0.79 14.30 15.31
C ALA A 96 0.31 12.99 15.94
N GLY A 97 0.60 11.87 15.28
CA GLY A 97 0.30 10.54 15.76
C GLY A 97 -1.12 10.01 15.46
N ILE A 98 -1.96 10.77 14.74
CA ILE A 98 -3.33 10.31 14.42
C ILE A 98 -3.34 8.96 13.69
N VAL A 99 -2.39 8.72 12.78
CA VAL A 99 -2.27 7.46 12.06
C VAL A 99 -2.01 6.31 13.03
N ALA A 100 -1.02 6.46 13.92
CA ALA A 100 -0.66 5.42 14.89
C ALA A 100 -1.84 5.08 15.80
N LEU A 101 -2.49 6.10 16.36
CA LEU A 101 -3.62 5.90 17.27
C LEU A 101 -4.83 5.26 16.56
N ALA A 102 -5.11 5.67 15.34
CA ALA A 102 -6.19 5.09 14.55
C ALA A 102 -5.91 3.62 14.20
N THR A 103 -4.71 3.33 13.69
CA THR A 103 -4.34 1.97 13.30
C THR A 103 -4.24 1.03 14.49
N ASP A 104 -3.75 1.50 15.66
CA ASP A 104 -3.73 0.73 16.90
C ASP A 104 -5.14 0.38 17.38
N ALA A 105 -6.03 1.38 17.45
CA ALA A 105 -7.41 1.17 17.88
C ALA A 105 -8.18 0.22 16.96
N LEU A 106 -8.06 0.42 15.66
CA LEU A 106 -8.73 -0.40 14.65
C LEU A 106 -8.12 -1.81 14.57
N GLY A 107 -6.81 -1.95 14.67
CA GLY A 107 -6.12 -3.24 14.74
C GLY A 107 -6.52 -4.05 15.97
N ALA A 108 -6.58 -3.43 17.14
CA ALA A 108 -7.08 -4.06 18.39
C ALA A 108 -8.55 -4.50 18.25
N ALA A 109 -9.36 -3.74 17.52
CA ALA A 109 -10.74 -4.08 17.17
C ALA A 109 -10.86 -5.16 16.07
N GLY A 110 -9.73 -5.64 15.53
CA GLY A 110 -9.67 -6.76 14.58
C GLY A 110 -9.73 -6.35 13.12
N LEU A 111 -9.42 -5.11 12.78
CA LEU A 111 -9.26 -4.70 11.38
C LEU A 111 -7.92 -5.24 10.84
N ASN A 112 -7.99 -5.98 9.74
CA ASN A 112 -6.84 -6.24 8.89
C ASN A 112 -6.79 -5.19 7.79
N ILE A 113 -5.84 -4.27 7.85
CA ILE A 113 -5.68 -3.18 6.89
C ILE A 113 -5.07 -3.74 5.59
N LEU A 114 -5.74 -3.52 4.47
CA LEU A 114 -5.28 -3.90 3.13
C LEU A 114 -4.79 -2.70 2.33
N ASN A 115 -5.42 -1.54 2.52
CA ASN A 115 -5.00 -0.28 1.91
C ASN A 115 -5.14 0.87 2.92
N LEU A 116 -4.17 1.79 2.92
CA LEU A 116 -4.20 3.02 3.69
C LEU A 116 -3.65 4.16 2.85
N GLU A 117 -4.46 5.18 2.67
CA GLU A 117 -4.08 6.41 1.99
C GLU A 117 -4.35 7.59 2.92
N SER A 118 -3.43 8.54 2.96
CA SER A 118 -3.63 9.76 3.75
C SER A 118 -3.10 10.97 3.01
N ASP A 119 -3.75 12.09 3.24
CA ASP A 119 -3.38 13.38 2.66
C ASP A 119 -3.63 14.50 3.67
N VAL A 120 -2.93 15.60 3.49
CA VAL A 120 -3.13 16.84 4.23
C VAL A 120 -3.60 17.91 3.25
N GLY A 121 -4.87 18.26 3.35
CA GLY A 121 -5.52 19.27 2.55
C GLY A 121 -5.86 20.53 3.36
N GLY A 122 -6.68 21.41 2.77
CA GLY A 122 -7.14 22.63 3.42
C GLY A 122 -6.23 23.84 3.19
N TYR A 123 -6.37 24.84 4.05
CA TYR A 123 -5.56 26.05 3.99
C TYR A 123 -4.36 25.94 4.93
N PRO A 124 -3.22 26.64 4.67
CA PRO A 124 -2.04 26.58 5.54
C PRO A 124 -2.33 26.92 7.00
N GLU A 125 -3.32 27.80 7.25
CA GLU A 125 -3.72 28.24 8.58
C GLU A 125 -4.67 27.23 9.28
N SER A 126 -5.25 26.29 8.52
CA SER A 126 -6.18 25.28 9.02
C SER A 126 -6.06 24.01 8.19
N PRO A 127 -4.95 23.27 8.34
CA PRO A 127 -4.76 22.02 7.62
C PRO A 127 -5.75 20.97 8.10
N VAL A 128 -6.31 20.24 7.16
CA VAL A 128 -7.22 19.10 7.39
C VAL A 128 -6.51 17.83 6.99
N TYR A 129 -6.35 16.94 7.92
CA TYR A 129 -5.87 15.58 7.66
C TYR A 129 -7.03 14.70 7.21
N VAL A 130 -6.81 13.94 6.17
CA VAL A 130 -7.77 12.96 5.64
C VAL A 130 -7.06 11.62 5.53
N MET A 131 -7.68 10.56 6.04
CA MET A 131 -7.19 9.20 5.95
C MET A 131 -8.31 8.27 5.49
N HIS A 132 -8.00 7.46 4.49
CA HIS A 132 -8.85 6.38 3.99
C HIS A 132 -8.19 5.04 4.26
N ILE A 133 -8.94 4.14 4.86
CA ILE A 133 -8.49 2.79 5.17
C ILE A 133 -9.48 1.81 4.55
N GLU A 134 -8.98 0.80 3.86
CA GLU A 134 -9.75 -0.35 3.43
C GLU A 134 -9.17 -1.62 4.04
N GLY A 135 -10.04 -2.52 4.46
CA GLY A 135 -9.59 -3.72 5.14
C GLY A 135 -10.69 -4.74 5.37
N VAL A 136 -10.37 -5.74 6.18
CA VAL A 136 -11.29 -6.81 6.57
C VAL A 136 -11.61 -6.72 8.06
N ALA A 137 -12.90 -6.66 8.38
CA ALA A 137 -13.42 -6.59 9.74
C ALA A 137 -13.46 -7.96 10.43
N GLY A 138 -12.30 -8.50 10.80
CA GLY A 138 -12.15 -9.87 11.31
C GLY A 138 -12.92 -10.19 12.61
N LYS A 139 -13.26 -9.18 13.43
CA LYS A 139 -14.09 -9.31 14.63
C LYS A 139 -15.50 -8.73 14.46
N GLY A 140 -15.89 -8.42 13.21
CA GLY A 140 -17.20 -7.89 12.85
C GLY A 140 -17.31 -6.37 12.96
N PHE A 141 -18.26 -5.84 12.19
CA PHE A 141 -18.48 -4.40 12.02
C PHE A 141 -18.85 -3.67 13.31
N ASP A 142 -19.63 -4.29 14.20
CA ASP A 142 -20.05 -3.66 15.47
C ASP A 142 -18.86 -3.36 16.39
N THR A 143 -17.90 -4.28 16.46
CA THR A 143 -16.70 -4.10 17.28
C THR A 143 -15.84 -2.98 16.72
N LEU A 144 -15.68 -2.96 15.41
CA LEU A 144 -14.91 -1.95 14.71
C LEU A 144 -15.55 -0.56 14.82
N ASN A 145 -16.88 -0.48 14.66
CA ASN A 145 -17.62 0.78 14.79
C ASN A 145 -17.52 1.38 16.22
N LYS A 146 -17.57 0.55 17.25
CA LYS A 146 -17.38 1.02 18.64
C LYS A 146 -16.00 1.62 18.83
N ALA A 147 -14.95 0.97 18.34
CA ALA A 147 -13.57 1.47 18.43
C ALA A 147 -13.44 2.81 17.70
N LEU A 148 -14.03 2.90 16.49
CA LEU A 148 -14.03 4.11 15.68
C LEU A 148 -14.72 5.29 16.36
N GLN A 149 -15.86 5.05 17.04
CA GLN A 149 -16.58 6.08 17.79
C GLN A 149 -15.80 6.57 19.01
N VAL A 150 -15.06 5.69 19.69
CA VAL A 150 -14.17 6.08 20.80
C VAL A 150 -13.05 6.98 20.28
N LEU A 151 -12.37 6.54 19.21
CA LEU A 151 -11.31 7.29 18.56
C LEU A 151 -11.78 8.69 18.12
N ALA A 152 -12.97 8.75 17.48
CA ALA A 152 -13.54 10.00 16.99
C ALA A 152 -13.76 11.02 18.14
N ARG A 153 -14.24 10.55 19.28
CA ARG A 153 -14.44 11.42 20.47
C ARG A 153 -13.14 11.85 21.13
N GLU A 154 -12.19 10.91 21.29
CA GLU A 154 -10.94 11.20 21.99
C GLU A 154 -10.00 12.13 21.19
N LYS A 155 -10.11 12.08 19.87
CA LYS A 155 -9.25 12.85 18.95
C LYS A 155 -9.96 14.02 18.29
N GLU A 156 -11.23 14.24 18.60
CA GLU A 156 -12.05 15.30 18.01
C GLU A 156 -12.01 15.27 16.46
N VAL A 157 -12.07 14.05 15.89
CA VAL A 157 -12.10 13.81 14.44
C VAL A 157 -13.45 13.29 14.01
N VAL A 158 -13.79 13.50 12.76
CA VAL A 158 -14.93 12.84 12.13
C VAL A 158 -14.45 11.50 11.56
N ALA A 159 -15.12 10.42 11.93
CA ALA A 159 -14.78 9.10 11.48
C ALA A 159 -16.04 8.34 11.03
N GLU A 160 -16.00 7.84 9.83
CA GLU A 160 -17.10 7.13 9.17
C GLU A 160 -16.66 5.76 8.71
N MET A 161 -17.54 4.79 8.80
CA MET A 161 -17.33 3.43 8.33
C MET A 161 -18.46 3.02 7.40
N THR A 162 -18.09 2.48 6.25
CA THR A 162 -19.02 2.00 5.24
C THR A 162 -18.65 0.57 4.84
N PRO A 163 -19.61 -0.37 4.88
CA PRO A 163 -19.40 -1.70 4.30
C PRO A 163 -19.11 -1.59 2.80
N ILE A 164 -18.25 -2.46 2.31
CA ILE A 164 -18.00 -2.64 0.88
C ILE A 164 -18.75 -3.88 0.45
N ASP A 165 -19.79 -3.70 -0.38
CA ASP A 165 -20.50 -4.82 -0.99
C ASP A 165 -19.65 -5.39 -2.13
N THR A 166 -18.98 -6.50 -1.89
CA THR A 166 -18.36 -7.30 -2.95
C THR A 166 -19.47 -7.97 -3.74
N MET A 167 -19.76 -7.43 -4.92
CA MET A 167 -20.59 -8.18 -5.86
C MET A 167 -19.78 -9.40 -6.34
N VAL A 168 -20.11 -10.56 -5.79
CA VAL A 168 -19.61 -11.83 -6.30
C VAL A 168 -20.27 -12.04 -7.67
N GLY A 169 -19.47 -11.83 -8.72
CA GLY A 169 -19.84 -12.12 -10.10
C GLY A 169 -19.59 -13.57 -10.46
#